data_d00a87a077dcb947e5c5e04f42bf1673
#
_entry.id   d00a87a077dcb947e5c5e04f42bf1673
#
_cell.length_a   1.000
_cell.length_b   1.000
_cell.length_c   1.000
_cell.angle_alpha   90.00
_cell.angle_beta   90.00
_cell.angle_gamma   90.00
#
_symmetry.space_group_name_H-M   'P 1'
#
loop_
_entity.id
_entity.type
_entity.pdbx_description
1 polymer ?
#
loop_
_entity_poly.entity_id
_entity_poly.type
_entity_poly.pdbx_seq_one_letter_code
_entity_poly.pdbx_strand_id
1 'polypeptide(L)'
;ILFDESQVEQGRNFSNKIWNAYRLVRGWSIDESIAQPEHSAIAVKWFDSLLSQSIEIIDDHFEKFRLSDALMHIYKLFWDDFCAWYLEIIKPGAGMIDRKTYEETLIFFDKLLKLIHPFMPFITEELWHNIEERKEGESLMMQQQPKANVYSEEFIKMFEEAKSAIVTIRSIRQSKNISPKGPLALF
;
A
#
# COMPACT_ATOMS: atom_id res chain seq x y z
N ILE A 1 28.09 -11.59 -11.19
CA ILE A 1 27.22 -10.77 -10.31
C ILE A 1 28.10 -10.42 -9.12
N LEU A 2 28.33 -9.13 -8.90
CA LEU A 2 29.04 -8.65 -7.71
C LEU A 2 28.02 -8.58 -6.56
N PHE A 3 28.42 -9.04 -5.38
CA PHE A 3 27.64 -8.90 -4.16
C PHE A 3 27.65 -7.42 -3.74
N ASP A 4 26.46 -6.88 -3.48
CA ASP A 4 26.29 -5.49 -3.04
C ASP A 4 25.52 -5.47 -1.71
N GLU A 5 26.21 -5.11 -0.64
CA GLU A 5 25.66 -5.02 0.72
C GLU A 5 24.50 -4.02 0.79
N SER A 6 24.54 -2.96 0.01
CA SER A 6 23.47 -1.93 0.02
C SER A 6 22.16 -2.49 -0.49
N GLN A 7 22.18 -3.40 -1.47
CA GLN A 7 20.98 -4.07 -1.99
C GLN A 7 20.41 -5.05 -0.96
N VAL A 8 21.25 -5.76 -0.22
CA VAL A 8 20.80 -6.64 0.87
C VAL A 8 20.15 -5.82 1.99
N GLU A 9 20.71 -4.67 2.33
CA GLU A 9 20.12 -3.77 3.31
C GLU A 9 18.79 -3.21 2.84
N GLN A 10 18.64 -2.86 1.58
CA GLN A 10 17.36 -2.44 0.98
C GLN A 10 16.30 -3.53 1.10
N GLY A 11 16.65 -4.80 0.81
CA GLY A 11 15.75 -5.94 0.98
C GLY A 11 15.31 -6.12 2.44
N ARG A 12 16.25 -6.01 3.40
CA ARG A 12 15.93 -6.05 4.83
C ARG A 12 14.98 -4.91 5.23
N ASN A 13 15.24 -3.70 4.75
CA ASN A 13 14.41 -2.54 5.06
C ASN A 13 13.00 -2.69 4.48
N PHE A 14 12.87 -3.27 3.29
CA PHE A 14 11.58 -3.58 2.69
C PHE A 14 10.81 -4.63 3.50
N SER A 15 11.47 -5.71 3.93
CA SER A 15 10.88 -6.71 4.83
C SER A 15 10.35 -6.08 6.12
N ASN A 16 11.17 -5.24 6.77
CA ASN A 16 10.76 -4.50 7.97
C ASN A 16 9.57 -3.56 7.72
N LYS A 17 9.52 -2.93 6.54
CA LYS A 17 8.40 -2.06 6.16
C LYS A 17 7.09 -2.84 6.03
N ILE A 18 7.13 -4.03 5.39
CA ILE A 18 5.97 -4.91 5.24
C ILE A 18 5.47 -5.35 6.63
N TRP A 19 6.37 -5.80 7.49
CA TRP A 19 6.04 -6.21 8.83
C TRP A 19 5.44 -5.07 9.67
N ASN A 20 6.00 -3.87 9.59
CA ASN A 20 5.49 -2.72 10.33
C ASN A 20 4.12 -2.25 9.81
N ALA A 21 3.89 -2.30 8.51
CA ALA A 21 2.58 -2.01 7.92
C ALA A 21 1.51 -3.00 8.42
N TYR A 22 1.84 -4.29 8.43
CA TYR A 22 0.97 -5.31 9.01
C TYR A 22 0.64 -5.02 10.48
N ARG A 23 1.65 -4.78 11.32
CA ARG A 23 1.46 -4.46 12.75
C ARG A 23 0.60 -3.22 12.96
N LEU A 24 0.77 -2.20 12.11
CA LEU A 24 -0.03 -0.98 12.17
C LEU A 24 -1.52 -1.31 11.94
N VAL A 25 -1.83 -2.02 10.86
CA VAL A 25 -3.22 -2.36 10.49
C VAL A 25 -3.85 -3.28 11.54
N ARG A 26 -3.13 -4.31 12.00
CA ARG A 26 -3.64 -5.23 13.04
C ARG A 26 -3.77 -4.59 14.43
N GLY A 27 -3.11 -3.46 14.64
CA GLY A 27 -3.24 -2.69 15.88
C GLY A 27 -4.47 -1.80 15.96
N TRP A 28 -5.25 -1.68 14.89
CA TRP A 28 -6.50 -0.93 14.90
C TRP A 28 -7.64 -1.76 15.45
N SER A 29 -8.54 -1.13 16.19
CA SER A 29 -9.79 -1.73 16.68
C SER A 29 -10.95 -1.31 15.79
N ILE A 30 -11.83 -2.26 15.43
CA ILE A 30 -13.02 -1.97 14.63
C ILE A 30 -14.10 -1.40 15.54
N ASP A 31 -14.70 -0.29 15.13
CA ASP A 31 -15.91 0.25 15.71
C ASP A 31 -17.04 0.24 14.68
N GLU A 32 -18.03 -0.63 14.92
CA GLU A 32 -19.17 -0.81 14.01
C GLU A 32 -20.15 0.38 14.00
N SER A 33 -20.05 1.25 14.98
CA SER A 33 -20.87 2.46 15.05
C SER A 33 -20.37 3.60 14.16
N ILE A 34 -19.11 3.52 13.70
CA ILE A 34 -18.49 4.52 12.82
C ILE A 34 -18.87 4.24 11.38
N ALA A 35 -19.59 5.18 10.75
CA ALA A 35 -19.78 5.16 9.31
C ALA A 35 -18.44 5.44 8.59
N GLN A 36 -18.23 4.83 7.42
CA GLN A 36 -17.01 5.06 6.64
C GLN A 36 -16.84 6.57 6.37
N PRO A 37 -15.73 7.19 6.83
CA PRO A 37 -15.45 8.58 6.57
C PRO A 37 -15.24 8.84 5.06
N GLU A 38 -15.64 10.01 4.58
CA GLU A 38 -15.51 10.36 3.15
C GLU A 38 -14.07 10.27 2.65
N HIS A 39 -13.09 10.78 3.42
CA HIS A 39 -11.68 10.67 3.06
C HIS A 39 -11.19 9.21 2.95
N SER A 40 -11.69 8.32 3.80
CA SER A 40 -11.39 6.90 3.74
C SER A 40 -12.02 6.25 2.51
N ALA A 41 -13.27 6.58 2.18
CA ALA A 41 -13.93 6.08 0.99
C ALA A 41 -13.21 6.52 -0.30
N ILE A 42 -12.75 7.78 -0.35
CA ILE A 42 -11.96 8.31 -1.46
C ILE A 42 -10.61 7.58 -1.57
N ALA A 43 -9.91 7.36 -0.44
CA ALA A 43 -8.63 6.67 -0.41
C ALA A 43 -8.76 5.20 -0.84
N VAL A 44 -9.80 4.49 -0.38
CA VAL A 44 -10.11 3.12 -0.80
C VAL A 44 -10.34 3.05 -2.31
N LYS A 45 -11.17 3.92 -2.86
CA LYS A 45 -11.46 3.96 -4.30
C LYS A 45 -10.22 4.28 -5.13
N TRP A 46 -9.40 5.21 -4.67
CA TRP A 46 -8.13 5.54 -5.33
C TRP A 46 -7.18 4.36 -5.34
N PHE A 47 -6.96 3.76 -4.17
CA PHE A 47 -5.98 2.68 -4.08
C PHE A 47 -6.43 1.40 -4.79
N ASP A 48 -7.73 1.07 -4.80
CA ASP A 48 -8.27 -0.05 -5.61
C ASP A 48 -8.03 0.16 -7.11
N SER A 49 -8.26 1.39 -7.60
CA SER A 49 -7.97 1.74 -9.00
C SER A 49 -6.48 1.66 -9.32
N LEU A 50 -5.62 2.21 -8.46
CA LEU A 50 -4.17 2.19 -8.63
C LEU A 50 -3.61 0.76 -8.55
N LEU A 51 -4.09 -0.05 -7.62
CA LEU A 51 -3.70 -1.45 -7.47
C LEU A 51 -4.10 -2.26 -8.71
N SER A 52 -5.30 -2.04 -9.26
CA SER A 52 -5.74 -2.72 -10.47
C SER A 52 -4.88 -2.35 -11.69
N GLN A 53 -4.58 -1.07 -11.90
CA GLN A 53 -3.64 -0.62 -12.93
C GLN A 53 -2.25 -1.24 -12.74
N SER A 54 -1.78 -1.27 -11.49
CA SER A 54 -0.47 -1.82 -11.14
C SER A 54 -0.38 -3.33 -11.42
N ILE A 55 -1.46 -4.08 -11.19
CA ILE A 55 -1.51 -5.51 -11.52
C ILE A 55 -1.29 -5.72 -13.03
N GLU A 56 -1.95 -4.96 -13.90
CA GLU A 56 -1.76 -5.06 -15.35
C GLU A 56 -0.31 -4.75 -15.76
N ILE A 57 0.30 -3.72 -15.16
CA ILE A 57 1.70 -3.36 -15.43
C ILE A 57 2.66 -4.47 -14.96
N ILE A 58 2.41 -5.04 -13.78
CA ILE A 58 3.22 -6.13 -13.22
C ILE A 58 3.10 -7.38 -14.09
N ASP A 59 1.89 -7.73 -14.52
CA ASP A 59 1.66 -8.87 -15.41
C ASP A 59 2.39 -8.71 -16.74
N ASP A 60 2.33 -7.51 -17.36
CA ASP A 60 3.09 -7.19 -18.57
C ASP A 60 4.62 -7.35 -18.37
N HIS A 61 5.14 -6.93 -17.21
CA HIS A 61 6.53 -7.15 -16.88
C HIS A 61 6.88 -8.63 -16.71
N PHE A 62 6.03 -9.43 -16.07
CA PHE A 62 6.23 -10.88 -15.95
C PHE A 62 6.18 -11.58 -17.31
N GLU A 63 5.21 -11.26 -18.17
CA GLU A 63 5.11 -11.79 -19.52
C GLU A 63 6.36 -11.51 -20.37
N LYS A 64 6.98 -10.34 -20.16
CA LYS A 64 8.21 -9.91 -20.85
C LYS A 64 9.49 -10.31 -20.13
N PHE A 65 9.41 -11.13 -19.08
CA PHE A 65 10.56 -11.55 -18.25
C PHE A 65 11.36 -10.38 -17.64
N ARG A 66 10.72 -9.25 -17.39
CA ARG A 66 11.31 -8.04 -16.78
C ARG A 66 11.15 -8.07 -15.25
N LEU A 67 11.76 -9.07 -14.61
CA LEU A 67 11.56 -9.31 -13.17
C LEU A 67 12.01 -8.14 -12.28
N SER A 68 13.07 -7.44 -12.67
CA SER A 68 13.56 -6.26 -11.92
C SER A 68 12.57 -5.09 -11.99
N ASP A 69 11.94 -4.88 -13.17
CA ASP A 69 10.95 -3.82 -13.35
C ASP A 69 9.67 -4.15 -12.57
N ALA A 70 9.23 -5.42 -12.60
CA ALA A 70 8.12 -5.90 -11.78
C ALA A 70 8.37 -5.66 -10.29
N LEU A 71 9.55 -6.06 -9.78
CA LEU A 71 9.92 -5.85 -8.38
C LEU A 71 9.94 -4.37 -8.00
N MET A 72 10.52 -3.52 -8.84
CA MET A 72 10.58 -2.07 -8.58
C MET A 72 9.18 -1.44 -8.58
N HIS A 73 8.27 -1.89 -9.45
CA HIS A 73 6.89 -1.43 -9.45
C HIS A 73 6.16 -1.84 -8.17
N ILE A 74 6.29 -3.12 -7.77
CA ILE A 74 5.73 -3.65 -6.52
C ILE A 74 6.27 -2.90 -5.31
N TYR A 75 7.59 -2.63 -5.29
CA TYR A 75 8.24 -1.89 -4.22
C TYR A 75 7.63 -0.48 -4.05
N LYS A 76 7.49 0.27 -5.16
CA LYS A 76 6.89 1.61 -5.14
C LYS A 76 5.43 1.58 -4.72
N LEU A 77 4.64 0.67 -5.30
CA LEU A 77 3.24 0.49 -4.96
C LEU A 77 3.05 0.24 -3.46
N PHE A 78 3.89 -0.63 -2.87
CA PHE A 78 3.78 -0.94 -1.45
C PHE A 78 4.35 0.17 -0.57
N TRP A 79 5.56 0.64 -0.86
CA TRP A 79 6.26 1.59 0.01
C TRP A 79 5.67 2.99 -0.07
N ASP A 80 5.54 3.50 -1.31
CA ASP A 80 5.13 4.88 -1.53
C ASP A 80 3.60 5.03 -1.50
N ASP A 81 2.87 4.22 -2.26
CA ASP A 81 1.43 4.43 -2.41
C ASP A 81 0.63 3.81 -1.27
N PHE A 82 0.86 2.54 -0.94
CA PHE A 82 0.13 1.90 0.16
C PHE A 82 0.55 2.46 1.53
N CYS A 83 1.85 2.41 1.86
CA CYS A 83 2.27 2.80 3.21
C CYS A 83 2.32 4.31 3.43
N ALA A 84 2.86 5.09 2.47
CA ALA A 84 3.10 6.51 2.71
C ALA A 84 1.87 7.38 2.41
N TRP A 85 0.92 6.90 1.61
CA TRP A 85 -0.30 7.63 1.28
C TRP A 85 -1.56 6.95 1.79
N TYR A 86 -1.89 5.75 1.31
CA TYR A 86 -3.15 5.09 1.66
C TYR A 86 -3.29 4.90 3.16
N LEU A 87 -2.35 4.21 3.81
CA LEU A 87 -2.42 3.96 5.26
C LEU A 87 -2.41 5.25 6.10
N GLU A 88 -1.68 6.29 5.67
CA GLU A 88 -1.66 7.57 6.41
C GLU A 88 -2.98 8.35 6.27
N ILE A 89 -3.67 8.23 5.13
CA ILE A 89 -4.98 8.89 4.95
C ILE A 89 -6.06 8.21 5.80
N ILE A 90 -6.07 6.87 5.83
CA ILE A 90 -7.11 6.11 6.55
C ILE A 90 -6.80 5.89 8.02
N LYS A 91 -5.60 6.24 8.48
CA LYS A 91 -5.12 6.00 9.84
C LYS A 91 -6.04 6.64 10.87
N PRO A 92 -6.66 5.86 11.76
CA PRO A 92 -7.59 6.41 12.74
C PRO A 92 -6.87 7.20 13.82
N GLY A 93 -7.40 8.38 14.16
CA GLY A 93 -6.81 9.26 15.17
C GLY A 93 -6.77 8.68 16.59
N ALA A 94 -7.71 7.83 16.93
CA ALA A 94 -7.81 7.17 18.26
C ALA A 94 -7.63 5.65 18.19
N GLY A 95 -7.09 5.11 17.09
CA GLY A 95 -6.89 3.68 16.89
C GLY A 95 -8.17 2.89 16.59
N MET A 96 -9.33 3.56 16.43
CA MET A 96 -10.62 2.94 16.11
C MET A 96 -10.99 3.29 14.67
N ILE A 97 -11.21 2.26 13.85
CA ILE A 97 -11.51 2.37 12.42
C ILE A 97 -12.89 1.79 12.11
N ASP A 98 -13.56 2.35 11.12
CA ASP A 98 -14.79 1.77 10.60
C ASP A 98 -14.53 0.40 9.93
N ARG A 99 -15.51 -0.50 10.06
CA ARG A 99 -15.40 -1.89 9.55
C ARG A 99 -15.07 -1.93 8.06
N LYS A 100 -15.75 -1.12 7.26
CA LYS A 100 -15.63 -1.18 5.80
C LYS A 100 -14.23 -0.82 5.33
N THR A 101 -13.65 0.29 5.84
CA THR A 101 -12.27 0.68 5.52
C THR A 101 -11.26 -0.38 5.98
N TYR A 102 -11.49 -0.98 7.16
CA TYR A 102 -10.61 -2.03 7.67
C TYR A 102 -10.61 -3.27 6.78
N GLU A 103 -11.79 -3.79 6.42
CA GLU A 103 -11.94 -4.97 5.57
C GLU A 103 -11.33 -4.75 4.18
N GLU A 104 -11.59 -3.59 3.55
CA GLU A 104 -10.95 -3.23 2.26
C GLU A 104 -9.42 -3.15 2.38
N THR A 105 -8.91 -2.66 3.52
CA THR A 105 -7.47 -2.60 3.76
C THR A 105 -6.87 -4.02 3.85
N LEU A 106 -7.55 -4.97 4.48
CA LEU A 106 -7.08 -6.35 4.53
C LEU A 106 -7.11 -7.01 3.14
N ILE A 107 -8.12 -6.73 2.31
CA ILE A 107 -8.18 -7.20 0.92
C ILE A 107 -7.00 -6.66 0.12
N PHE A 108 -6.68 -5.38 0.25
CA PHE A 108 -5.50 -4.80 -0.40
C PHE A 108 -4.20 -5.43 0.09
N PHE A 109 -4.10 -5.66 1.38
CA PHE A 109 -2.91 -6.28 1.97
C PHE A 109 -2.72 -7.71 1.45
N ASP A 110 -3.79 -8.52 1.37
CA ASP A 110 -3.77 -9.87 0.78
C ASP A 110 -3.26 -9.83 -0.68
N LYS A 111 -3.83 -8.95 -1.51
CA LYS A 111 -3.39 -8.78 -2.91
C LYS A 111 -1.91 -8.38 -3.00
N LEU A 112 -1.48 -7.43 -2.17
CA LEU A 112 -0.08 -6.98 -2.13
C LEU A 112 0.88 -8.09 -1.69
N LEU A 113 0.51 -8.91 -0.70
CA LEU A 113 1.31 -10.06 -0.29
C LEU A 113 1.45 -11.07 -1.43
N LYS A 114 0.39 -11.32 -2.22
CA LYS A 114 0.45 -12.20 -3.40
C LYS A 114 1.42 -11.66 -4.46
N LEU A 115 1.42 -10.35 -4.72
CA LEU A 115 2.34 -9.72 -5.67
C LEU A 115 3.80 -9.77 -5.19
N ILE A 116 4.04 -9.62 -3.88
CA ILE A 116 5.38 -9.64 -3.28
C ILE A 116 5.92 -11.07 -3.15
N HIS A 117 5.04 -12.07 -3.02
CA HIS A 117 5.41 -13.45 -2.68
C HIS A 117 6.49 -14.08 -3.57
N PRO A 118 6.51 -13.91 -4.91
CA PRO A 118 7.57 -14.45 -5.76
C PRO A 118 8.98 -13.98 -5.40
N PHE A 119 9.10 -12.82 -4.75
CA PHE A 119 10.37 -12.21 -4.38
C PHE A 119 10.73 -12.40 -2.89
N MET A 120 9.72 -12.50 -2.02
CA MET A 120 9.88 -12.58 -0.57
C MET A 120 8.96 -13.64 0.05
N PRO A 121 9.13 -14.94 -0.28
CA PRO A 121 8.14 -15.98 0.05
C PRO A 121 7.95 -16.19 1.56
N PHE A 122 8.99 -16.10 2.35
CA PHE A 122 8.89 -16.45 3.78
C PHE A 122 8.06 -15.43 4.58
N ILE A 123 8.36 -14.14 4.44
CA ILE A 123 7.63 -13.10 5.19
C ILE A 123 6.19 -12.99 4.72
N THR A 124 5.96 -13.11 3.41
CA THR A 124 4.60 -13.00 2.86
C THR A 124 3.73 -14.17 3.25
N GLU A 125 4.26 -15.40 3.28
CA GLU A 125 3.58 -16.58 3.78
C GLU A 125 3.19 -16.41 5.26
N GLU A 126 4.13 -16.03 6.11
CA GLU A 126 3.91 -15.78 7.53
C GLU A 126 2.79 -14.75 7.77
N LEU A 127 2.88 -13.61 7.09
CA LEU A 127 1.88 -12.55 7.24
C LEU A 127 0.52 -12.93 6.68
N TRP A 128 0.47 -13.69 5.61
CA TRP A 128 -0.77 -14.14 4.98
C TRP A 128 -1.59 -15.05 5.92
N HIS A 129 -0.93 -15.93 6.65
CA HIS A 129 -1.56 -16.75 7.68
C HIS A 129 -2.01 -15.92 8.90
N ASN A 130 -1.35 -14.81 9.18
CA ASN A 130 -1.68 -13.96 10.32
C ASN A 130 -2.79 -12.93 10.01
N ILE A 131 -3.07 -12.63 8.74
CA ILE A 131 -4.15 -11.71 8.35
C ILE A 131 -5.53 -12.33 8.59
N GLU A 132 -5.68 -13.60 8.27
CA GLU A 132 -6.93 -14.34 8.33
C GLU A 132 -6.67 -15.80 8.72
N GLU A 133 -7.60 -16.42 9.43
CA GLU A 133 -7.51 -17.85 9.72
C GLU A 133 -7.55 -18.66 8.43
N ARG A 134 -6.59 -19.55 8.26
CA ARG A 134 -6.45 -20.43 7.10
C ARG A 134 -6.60 -21.88 7.52
N LYS A 135 -7.05 -22.73 6.60
CA LYS A 135 -7.11 -24.17 6.85
C LYS A 135 -5.70 -24.77 6.87
N GLU A 136 -5.54 -25.85 7.60
CA GLU A 136 -4.27 -26.58 7.62
C GLU A 136 -3.89 -27.03 6.19
N GLY A 137 -2.66 -26.75 5.78
CA GLY A 137 -2.14 -27.04 4.45
C GLY A 137 -2.40 -25.97 3.38
N GLU A 138 -3.15 -24.92 3.67
CA GLU A 138 -3.22 -23.79 2.75
C GLU A 138 -1.89 -23.02 2.74
N SER A 139 -1.45 -22.60 1.55
CA SER A 139 -0.22 -21.81 1.35
C SER A 139 -0.47 -20.72 0.33
N LEU A 140 0.14 -19.56 0.57
CA LEU A 140 0.10 -18.42 -0.35
C LEU A 140 0.69 -18.78 -1.71
N MET A 141 1.72 -19.64 -1.73
CA MET A 141 2.34 -20.14 -2.97
C MET A 141 1.35 -20.85 -3.90
N MET A 142 0.28 -21.45 -3.37
CA MET A 142 -0.75 -22.14 -4.14
C MET A 142 -1.90 -21.23 -4.56
N GLN A 143 -1.89 -19.97 -4.14
CA GLN A 143 -2.94 -19.01 -4.47
C GLN A 143 -2.75 -18.45 -5.88
N GLN A 144 -3.86 -18.08 -6.50
CA GLN A 144 -3.81 -17.39 -7.79
C GLN A 144 -3.34 -15.94 -7.58
N GLN A 145 -2.59 -15.45 -8.57
CA GLN A 145 -2.24 -14.03 -8.63
C GLN A 145 -3.51 -13.18 -8.69
N PRO A 146 -3.51 -12.01 -8.04
CA PRO A 146 -4.64 -11.11 -8.08
C PRO A 146 -4.88 -10.62 -9.51
N LYS A 147 -6.15 -10.50 -9.89
CA LYS A 147 -6.55 -9.96 -11.19
C LYS A 147 -6.92 -8.50 -11.06
N ALA A 148 -6.63 -7.73 -12.10
CA ALA A 148 -7.07 -6.35 -12.20
C ALA A 148 -8.61 -6.28 -12.28
N ASN A 149 -9.19 -5.34 -11.54
CA ASN A 149 -10.59 -4.94 -11.69
C ASN A 149 -10.70 -3.81 -12.73
N VAL A 150 -11.92 -3.46 -13.10
CA VAL A 150 -12.16 -2.23 -13.87
C VAL A 150 -11.78 -1.03 -13.01
N TYR A 151 -10.95 -0.14 -13.54
CA TYR A 151 -10.45 1.04 -12.83
C TYR A 151 -10.61 2.32 -13.66
N SER A 152 -10.48 3.47 -13.00
CA SER A 152 -10.57 4.79 -13.63
C SER A 152 -9.21 5.47 -13.66
N GLU A 153 -8.59 5.56 -14.84
CA GLU A 153 -7.35 6.31 -15.06
C GLU A 153 -7.51 7.79 -14.72
N GLU A 154 -8.67 8.37 -15.04
CA GLU A 154 -8.96 9.76 -14.72
C GLU A 154 -8.94 10.01 -13.21
N PHE A 155 -9.52 9.09 -12.43
CA PHE A 155 -9.54 9.21 -10.98
C PHE A 155 -8.14 9.05 -10.37
N ILE A 156 -7.35 8.12 -10.90
CA ILE A 156 -5.94 7.96 -10.49
C ILE A 156 -5.19 9.27 -10.76
N LYS A 157 -5.31 9.83 -11.98
CA LYS A 157 -4.64 11.07 -12.37
C LYS A 157 -5.04 12.25 -11.48
N MET A 158 -6.33 12.42 -11.22
CA MET A 158 -6.83 13.48 -10.34
C MET A 158 -6.23 13.36 -8.93
N PHE A 159 -6.12 12.15 -8.39
CA PHE A 159 -5.54 11.92 -7.08
C PHE A 159 -4.02 12.18 -7.06
N GLU A 160 -3.30 11.81 -8.11
CA GLU A 160 -1.88 12.10 -8.25
C GLU A 160 -1.59 13.61 -8.35
N GLU A 161 -2.46 14.39 -9.02
CA GLU A 161 -2.39 15.85 -9.03
C GLU A 161 -2.57 16.44 -7.63
N ALA A 162 -3.53 15.92 -6.85
CA ALA A 162 -3.72 16.30 -5.45
C ALA A 162 -2.52 15.94 -4.57
N LYS A 163 -1.94 14.74 -4.73
CA LYS A 163 -0.69 14.33 -4.04
C LYS A 163 0.45 15.30 -4.37
N SER A 164 0.63 15.64 -5.64
CA SER A 164 1.67 16.56 -6.10
C SER A 164 1.52 17.95 -5.45
N ALA A 165 0.29 18.48 -5.39
CA ALA A 165 0.02 19.73 -4.71
C ALA A 165 0.38 19.68 -3.21
N ILE A 166 0.00 18.60 -2.51
CA ILE A 166 0.34 18.42 -1.09
C ILE A 166 1.85 18.35 -0.87
N VAL A 167 2.57 17.60 -1.73
CA VAL A 167 4.04 17.49 -1.66
C VAL A 167 4.69 18.85 -1.87
N THR A 168 4.22 19.61 -2.86
CA THR A 168 4.71 20.98 -3.14
C THR A 168 4.50 21.90 -1.94
N ILE A 169 3.31 21.88 -1.34
CA ILE A 169 3.00 22.69 -0.13
C ILE A 169 3.93 22.31 1.04
N ARG A 170 4.15 21.00 1.26
CA ARG A 170 5.07 20.52 2.31
C ARG A 170 6.50 20.97 2.06
N SER A 171 6.97 20.91 0.83
CA SER A 171 8.30 21.38 0.42
C SER A 171 8.48 22.88 0.64
N ILE A 172 7.49 23.70 0.25
CA ILE A 172 7.50 25.15 0.48
C ILE A 172 7.53 25.47 1.98
N ARG A 173 6.70 24.80 2.79
CA ARG A 173 6.71 24.95 4.25
C ARG A 173 8.09 24.66 4.84
N GLN A 174 8.69 23.56 4.42
CA GLN A 174 10.03 23.18 4.88
C GLN A 174 11.08 24.21 4.49
N SER A 175 11.11 24.65 3.23
CA SER A 175 12.08 25.64 2.72
C SER A 175 11.94 27.00 3.38
N LYS A 176 10.74 27.37 3.86
CA LYS A 176 10.44 28.64 4.52
C LYS A 176 10.41 28.53 6.05
N ASN A 177 10.76 27.38 6.63
CA ASN A 177 10.66 27.08 8.07
C ASN A 177 9.28 27.37 8.67
N ILE A 178 8.20 27.16 7.89
CA ILE A 178 6.82 27.32 8.35
C ILE A 178 6.40 26.05 9.07
N SER A 179 5.83 26.19 10.27
CA SER A 179 5.34 25.04 11.05
C SER A 179 4.33 24.20 10.26
N PRO A 180 4.46 22.86 10.26
CA PRO A 180 3.46 21.98 9.63
C PRO A 180 2.04 22.16 10.15
N LYS A 181 1.88 22.61 11.39
CA LYS A 181 0.58 22.83 12.07
C LYS A 181 0.02 24.24 11.91
N GLY A 182 0.80 25.18 11.38
CA GLY A 182 0.33 26.56 11.19
C GLY A 182 -0.68 26.66 10.04
N PRO A 183 -1.73 27.50 10.17
CA PRO A 183 -2.63 27.77 9.06
C PRO A 183 -1.86 28.44 7.90
N LEU A 184 -2.24 28.11 6.67
CA LEU A 184 -1.69 28.69 5.44
C LEU A 184 -2.84 29.04 4.52
N ALA A 185 -2.90 30.29 4.08
CA ALA A 185 -3.80 30.68 3.00
C ALA A 185 -3.13 30.36 1.65
N LEU A 186 -3.85 29.67 0.80
CA LEU A 186 -3.45 29.39 -0.58
C LEU A 186 -4.26 30.34 -1.48
N PHE A 187 -3.58 31.09 -2.33
CA PHE A 187 -4.16 32.01 -3.30
C PHE A 187 -3.84 31.57 -4.70
#